data_0ad26fe5141f3bdd4f37ba2e83669727
#
_entry.id   0ad26fe5141f3bdd4f37ba2e83669727
#
_cell.length_a   1.000
_cell.length_b   1.000
_cell.length_c   1.000
_cell.angle_alpha   90.00
_cell.angle_beta   90.00
_cell.angle_gamma   90.00
#
_symmetry.space_group_name_H-M   'P 1'
#
loop_
_entity.id
_entity.type
_entity.pdbx_description
1 polymer ?
#
loop_
_entity_poly.entity_id
_entity_poly.type
_entity_poly.pdbx_seq_one_letter_code
_entity_poly.pdbx_strand_id
1 'polypeptide(L)'
;MTPLIFVTGGVVSSLGKGIAAASLAAILEARGLKVTMMKLDPYINVDPGTMSPFQHGEVYVTDDGAETDLDLGHYERFVRTRLSRKNSVTTGRIYENVIRKERRGDYLGATVQVIPHITDEIRRCIDEATEGYDVALVEIGGTVGDIESLPFLEAIRQVRTERGPERALFMHLTLVPYIGAAGELKTKPTQHSVKELRSIGIQPDVLLCRSEQAVPDSERRKIAQFTNVSERAVISVPDVDVLYRIPSGLHAQGLDEIVVNQLKLADKAGPVDLSMWEDAVDATLHPLDEVTIAVVGKYVDHQDAYKSVGEALKHGGLRQRTKVNLKWLEAQDLEGTDMAALADVDGILVPGGFGDRGFEGKVLTSKFAREQQVPYFGICYGMQAAVVDYARNVVGLEGANSTENDRQSPNPVIGLITEWRTATGDVEKRDDKSDLGGTMRLGLQEQRLKPGTLARELYGKDVVAERHRHRYEFNNRYRTQLEDAGLVIAGKSMDDTLVEVVELPRDAHPWFLACQAHPEFLSTPRDGHPLFIGFIRAARERKAGGKLLSEARA
;
A
#
# COMPACT_ATOMS: atom_id res chain seq x y z
N MET A 1 -26.34 4.45 -13.31
CA MET A 1 -25.56 4.90 -12.14
C MET A 1 -25.11 3.66 -11.36
N THR A 2 -23.85 3.61 -10.97
CA THR A 2 -23.27 2.51 -10.20
C THR A 2 -23.87 2.47 -8.78
N PRO A 3 -24.32 1.32 -8.28
CA PRO A 3 -24.69 1.13 -6.89
C PRO A 3 -23.51 1.38 -5.94
N LEU A 4 -23.78 2.04 -4.81
CA LEU A 4 -22.74 2.46 -3.86
C LEU A 4 -22.94 1.80 -2.49
N ILE A 5 -21.83 1.42 -1.87
CA ILE A 5 -21.77 1.00 -0.48
C ILE A 5 -20.91 2.00 0.27
N PHE A 6 -21.52 2.81 1.11
CA PHE A 6 -20.81 3.76 1.96
C PHE A 6 -20.38 3.11 3.25
N VAL A 7 -19.08 3.12 3.52
CA VAL A 7 -18.48 2.51 4.71
C VAL A 7 -18.08 3.61 5.67
N THR A 8 -18.74 3.65 6.82
CA THR A 8 -18.46 4.60 7.90
C THR A 8 -17.96 3.86 9.14
N GLY A 9 -17.30 4.55 10.05
CA GLY A 9 -16.84 3.94 11.30
C GLY A 9 -17.07 4.86 12.50
N GLY A 10 -17.25 4.25 13.64
CA GLY A 10 -17.45 4.97 14.89
C GLY A 10 -16.69 4.36 16.06
N VAL A 11 -16.78 5.01 17.20
CA VAL A 11 -16.16 4.65 18.48
C VAL A 11 -14.68 5.03 18.55
N VAL A 12 -13.82 4.45 17.70
CA VAL A 12 -12.37 4.71 17.68
C VAL A 12 -11.80 4.71 16.25
N SER A 13 -10.66 5.36 16.06
CA SER A 13 -9.86 5.26 14.83
C SER A 13 -9.23 3.87 14.71
N SER A 14 -8.66 3.56 13.56
CA SER A 14 -7.96 2.28 13.29
C SER A 14 -8.81 1.02 13.56
N LEU A 15 -10.13 1.14 13.44
CA LEU A 15 -11.07 0.03 13.68
C LEU A 15 -11.02 -1.04 12.57
N GLY A 16 -10.37 -0.74 11.43
CA GLY A 16 -10.22 -1.66 10.30
C GLY A 16 -11.28 -1.48 9.20
N LYS A 17 -11.81 -0.27 9.02
CA LYS A 17 -12.76 0.06 7.93
C LYS A 17 -12.24 -0.39 6.57
N GLY A 18 -10.99 -0.02 6.23
CA GLY A 18 -10.38 -0.34 4.94
C GLY A 18 -10.32 -1.84 4.66
N ILE A 19 -9.88 -2.61 5.65
CA ILE A 19 -9.80 -4.08 5.52
C ILE A 19 -11.19 -4.71 5.39
N ALA A 20 -12.16 -4.26 6.19
CA ALA A 20 -13.54 -4.77 6.12
C ALA A 20 -14.20 -4.44 4.76
N ALA A 21 -14.02 -3.20 4.29
CA ALA A 21 -14.49 -2.78 2.96
C ALA A 21 -13.82 -3.58 1.85
N ALA A 22 -12.48 -3.71 1.87
CA ALA A 22 -11.72 -4.46 0.89
C ALA A 22 -12.09 -5.95 0.88
N SER A 23 -12.35 -6.53 2.06
CA SER A 23 -12.81 -7.92 2.18
C SER A 23 -14.18 -8.13 1.52
N LEU A 24 -15.14 -7.22 1.76
CA LEU A 24 -16.43 -7.28 1.06
C LEU A 24 -16.25 -7.06 -0.45
N ALA A 25 -15.42 -6.11 -0.86
CA ALA A 25 -15.12 -5.88 -2.27
C ALA A 25 -14.54 -7.13 -2.95
N ALA A 26 -13.63 -7.84 -2.27
CA ALA A 26 -13.05 -9.10 -2.75
C ALA A 26 -14.12 -10.21 -2.91
N ILE A 27 -15.07 -10.32 -1.98
CA ILE A 27 -16.18 -11.28 -2.09
C ILE A 27 -17.08 -10.93 -3.29
N LEU A 28 -17.41 -9.64 -3.48
CA LEU A 28 -18.23 -9.19 -4.60
C LEU A 28 -17.51 -9.40 -5.94
N GLU A 29 -16.19 -9.19 -5.99
CA GLU A 29 -15.36 -9.51 -7.16
C GLU A 29 -15.32 -11.03 -7.41
N ALA A 30 -15.24 -11.86 -6.36
CA ALA A 30 -15.32 -13.32 -6.46
C ALA A 30 -16.68 -13.81 -6.97
N ARG A 31 -17.73 -13.00 -6.85
CA ARG A 31 -19.04 -13.22 -7.48
C ARG A 31 -19.11 -12.78 -8.95
N GLY A 32 -18.00 -12.34 -9.53
CA GLY A 32 -17.92 -11.91 -10.93
C GLY A 32 -18.33 -10.46 -11.18
N LEU A 33 -18.58 -9.67 -10.13
CA LEU A 33 -18.92 -8.26 -10.26
C LEU A 33 -17.66 -7.42 -10.55
N LYS A 34 -17.80 -6.38 -11.37
CA LYS A 34 -16.78 -5.39 -11.59
C LYS A 34 -16.82 -4.37 -10.44
N VAL A 35 -15.86 -4.45 -9.54
CA VAL A 35 -15.83 -3.69 -8.28
C VAL A 35 -14.78 -2.58 -8.35
N THR A 36 -15.05 -1.43 -7.74
CA THR A 36 -14.04 -0.41 -7.42
C THR A 36 -14.19 0.07 -5.98
N MET A 37 -13.14 0.71 -5.48
CA MET A 37 -13.12 1.28 -4.13
C MET A 37 -12.66 2.73 -4.18
N MET A 38 -13.12 3.54 -3.23
CA MET A 38 -12.76 4.94 -3.11
C MET A 38 -12.58 5.30 -1.63
N LYS A 39 -11.61 6.15 -1.35
CA LYS A 39 -11.35 6.74 -0.03
C LYS A 39 -11.67 8.22 -0.04
N LEU A 40 -12.41 8.66 0.98
CA LEU A 40 -12.66 10.06 1.29
C LEU A 40 -11.99 10.41 2.63
N ASP A 41 -10.90 11.17 2.58
CA ASP A 41 -10.11 11.52 3.75
C ASP A 41 -10.43 12.90 4.29
N PRO A 42 -10.76 13.06 5.59
CA PRO A 42 -11.26 14.31 6.13
C PRO A 42 -10.17 15.35 6.44
N TYR A 43 -8.89 15.06 6.21
CA TYR A 43 -7.82 16.03 6.46
C TYR A 43 -7.72 17.11 5.36
N ILE A 44 -7.09 18.26 5.71
CA ILE A 44 -7.00 19.46 4.86
C ILE A 44 -5.81 19.40 3.87
N ASN A 45 -4.89 18.46 4.01
CA ASN A 45 -3.83 18.28 3.01
C ASN A 45 -4.45 17.96 1.66
N VAL A 46 -3.92 18.54 0.58
CA VAL A 46 -4.40 18.29 -0.80
C VAL A 46 -4.14 16.84 -1.21
N ASP A 47 -2.98 16.32 -0.81
CA ASP A 47 -2.59 14.92 -0.92
C ASP A 47 -1.60 14.56 0.23
N PRO A 48 -1.28 13.28 0.45
CA PRO A 48 -0.36 12.86 1.51
C PRO A 48 1.14 12.94 1.11
N GLY A 49 1.49 13.39 -0.08
CA GLY A 49 2.87 13.36 -0.60
C GLY A 49 3.91 14.06 0.29
N THR A 50 3.50 15.08 1.05
CA THR A 50 4.35 15.84 1.98
C THR A 50 4.13 15.47 3.45
N MET A 51 3.26 14.52 3.73
CA MET A 51 2.98 14.09 5.11
C MET A 51 4.11 13.24 5.67
N SER A 52 4.32 13.33 6.98
CA SER A 52 5.30 12.51 7.68
C SER A 52 4.87 11.06 7.77
N PRO A 53 5.70 10.09 7.32
CA PRO A 53 5.40 8.67 7.48
C PRO A 53 5.18 8.21 8.93
N PHE A 54 5.72 8.94 9.90
CA PHE A 54 5.50 8.71 11.33
C PHE A 54 4.05 8.97 11.78
N GLN A 55 3.31 9.81 11.06
CA GLN A 55 1.93 10.17 11.43
C GLN A 55 0.89 9.45 10.58
N HIS A 56 1.18 9.22 9.31
CA HIS A 56 0.21 8.73 8.32
C HIS A 56 0.57 7.38 7.69
N GLY A 57 1.73 6.80 8.04
CA GLY A 57 2.22 5.60 7.39
C GLY A 57 2.82 5.89 6.01
N GLU A 58 2.92 4.87 5.17
CA GLU A 58 3.49 5.00 3.83
C GLU A 58 2.60 5.86 2.92
N VAL A 59 3.24 6.57 1.99
CA VAL A 59 2.57 7.19 0.86
C VAL A 59 2.48 6.15 -0.26
N TYR A 60 1.26 5.72 -0.56
CA TYR A 60 1.00 4.75 -1.62
C TYR A 60 0.85 5.46 -2.97
N VAL A 61 1.48 4.94 -4.02
CA VAL A 61 1.44 5.55 -5.35
C VAL A 61 0.64 4.69 -6.32
N THR A 62 -0.32 5.31 -7.01
CA THR A 62 -1.15 4.68 -8.04
C THR A 62 -0.47 4.66 -9.40
N ASP A 63 -1.06 3.93 -10.37
CA ASP A 63 -0.51 3.83 -11.73
C ASP A 63 -0.40 5.20 -12.43
N ASP A 64 -1.35 6.10 -12.19
CA ASP A 64 -1.38 7.46 -12.74
C ASP A 64 -0.53 8.48 -11.93
N GLY A 65 0.29 8.00 -10.99
CA GLY A 65 1.21 8.81 -10.21
C GLY A 65 0.57 9.63 -9.09
N ALA A 66 -0.64 9.30 -8.67
CA ALA A 66 -1.20 9.93 -7.49
C ALA A 66 -0.52 9.41 -6.21
N GLU A 67 -0.10 10.32 -5.36
CA GLU A 67 0.31 10.03 -4.00
C GLU A 67 -0.94 9.96 -3.12
N THR A 68 -1.15 8.84 -2.45
CA THR A 68 -2.40 8.53 -1.74
C THR A 68 -2.13 7.95 -0.37
N ASP A 69 -3.17 7.87 0.45
CA ASP A 69 -3.14 7.18 1.73
C ASP A 69 -2.86 5.68 1.56
N LEU A 70 -2.26 5.06 2.57
CA LEU A 70 -1.91 3.63 2.61
C LEU A 70 -3.13 2.70 2.42
N ASP A 71 -4.35 3.18 2.68
CA ASP A 71 -5.57 2.39 2.50
C ASP A 71 -5.78 1.95 1.04
N LEU A 72 -5.34 2.75 0.06
CA LEU A 72 -5.42 2.33 -1.34
C LEU A 72 -4.56 1.08 -1.61
N GLY A 73 -3.43 0.95 -0.92
CA GLY A 73 -2.63 -0.27 -0.94
C GLY A 73 -3.38 -1.46 -0.37
N HIS A 74 -4.13 -1.29 0.72
CA HIS A 74 -5.01 -2.34 1.23
C HIS A 74 -6.05 -2.74 0.19
N TYR A 75 -6.68 -1.79 -0.49
CA TYR A 75 -7.69 -2.09 -1.50
C TYR A 75 -7.09 -2.90 -2.65
N GLU A 76 -6.01 -2.46 -3.27
CA GLU A 76 -5.39 -3.17 -4.40
C GLU A 76 -4.82 -4.55 -4.05
N ARG A 77 -4.51 -4.80 -2.78
CA ARG A 77 -4.16 -6.14 -2.31
C ARG A 77 -5.36 -7.10 -2.28
N PHE A 78 -6.57 -6.57 -2.08
CA PHE A 78 -7.80 -7.38 -2.00
C PHE A 78 -8.56 -7.47 -3.32
N VAL A 79 -8.62 -6.40 -4.11
CA VAL A 79 -9.31 -6.37 -5.41
C VAL A 79 -8.32 -6.36 -6.58
N ARG A 80 -8.77 -6.77 -7.77
CA ARG A 80 -7.96 -6.75 -9.00
C ARG A 80 -7.99 -5.40 -9.69
N THR A 81 -8.97 -4.56 -9.36
CA THR A 81 -9.11 -3.24 -9.93
C THR A 81 -7.92 -2.37 -9.57
N ARG A 82 -7.28 -1.79 -10.58
CA ARG A 82 -6.24 -0.77 -10.40
C ARG A 82 -6.91 0.56 -10.07
N LEU A 83 -6.43 1.18 -9.01
CA LEU A 83 -6.94 2.46 -8.55
C LEU A 83 -6.15 3.62 -9.15
N SER A 84 -6.75 4.79 -9.11
CA SER A 84 -6.20 6.01 -9.69
C SER A 84 -6.42 7.20 -8.75
N ARG A 85 -5.96 8.36 -9.15
CA ARG A 85 -6.20 9.65 -8.48
C ARG A 85 -7.68 9.90 -8.15
N LYS A 86 -8.60 9.34 -8.94
CA LYS A 86 -10.04 9.48 -8.70
C LYS A 86 -10.51 8.74 -7.45
N ASN A 87 -9.77 7.72 -7.05
CA ASN A 87 -10.15 6.84 -5.93
C ASN A 87 -9.67 7.32 -4.55
N SER A 88 -8.87 8.39 -4.50
CA SER A 88 -8.45 9.04 -3.25
C SER A 88 -8.76 10.53 -3.32
N VAL A 89 -9.61 10.99 -2.42
CA VAL A 89 -10.06 12.40 -2.38
C VAL A 89 -10.02 12.91 -0.95
N THR A 90 -9.28 14.00 -0.73
CA THR A 90 -9.16 14.66 0.55
C THR A 90 -10.09 15.86 0.67
N THR A 91 -10.42 16.26 1.90
CA THR A 91 -11.12 17.52 2.14
C THR A 91 -10.36 18.70 1.51
N GLY A 92 -9.03 18.74 1.66
CA GLY A 92 -8.21 19.81 1.08
C GLY A 92 -8.39 19.93 -0.42
N ARG A 93 -8.36 18.83 -1.16
CA ARG A 93 -8.58 18.80 -2.61
C ARG A 93 -10.00 19.27 -3.00
N ILE A 94 -11.02 18.87 -2.24
CA ILE A 94 -12.40 19.32 -2.49
C ILE A 94 -12.51 20.83 -2.33
N TYR A 95 -12.00 21.38 -1.21
CA TYR A 95 -12.06 22.82 -0.94
C TYR A 95 -11.22 23.61 -1.94
N GLU A 96 -10.02 23.15 -2.29
CA GLU A 96 -9.20 23.77 -3.32
C GLU A 96 -9.94 23.87 -4.65
N ASN A 97 -10.58 22.80 -5.10
CA ASN A 97 -11.36 22.79 -6.34
C ASN A 97 -12.52 23.79 -6.30
N VAL A 98 -13.27 23.85 -5.20
CA VAL A 98 -14.41 24.77 -5.06
C VAL A 98 -13.93 26.22 -4.99
N ILE A 99 -12.88 26.53 -4.23
CA ILE A 99 -12.28 27.86 -4.15
C ILE A 99 -11.75 28.29 -5.52
N ARG A 100 -11.08 27.39 -6.24
CA ARG A 100 -10.58 27.67 -7.60
C ARG A 100 -11.71 27.98 -8.58
N LYS A 101 -12.83 27.25 -8.52
CA LYS A 101 -14.05 27.52 -9.31
C LYS A 101 -14.66 28.89 -8.94
N GLU A 102 -14.73 29.20 -7.64
CA GLU A 102 -15.23 30.53 -7.17
C GLU A 102 -14.36 31.64 -7.74
N ARG A 103 -13.04 31.55 -7.64
CA ARG A 103 -12.10 32.57 -8.15
C ARG A 103 -12.16 32.76 -9.66
N ARG A 104 -12.56 31.74 -10.42
CA ARG A 104 -12.78 31.83 -11.88
C ARG A 104 -14.15 32.40 -12.23
N GLY A 105 -15.07 32.55 -11.26
CA GLY A 105 -16.42 33.03 -11.47
C GLY A 105 -17.43 31.97 -11.93
N ASP A 106 -17.11 30.70 -11.80
CA ASP A 106 -17.95 29.57 -12.26
C ASP A 106 -19.33 29.58 -11.55
N TYR A 107 -19.42 30.16 -10.37
CA TYR A 107 -20.67 30.28 -9.59
C TYR A 107 -21.48 31.56 -9.86
N LEU A 108 -21.10 32.38 -10.85
CA LEU A 108 -21.85 33.53 -11.33
C LEU A 108 -22.27 34.54 -10.22
N GLY A 109 -21.42 34.71 -9.20
CA GLY A 109 -21.68 35.64 -8.08
C GLY A 109 -22.56 35.07 -6.97
N ALA A 110 -22.89 33.77 -7.00
CA ALA A 110 -23.61 33.13 -5.90
C ALA A 110 -22.75 33.07 -4.63
N THR A 111 -23.40 33.10 -3.46
CA THR A 111 -22.71 32.79 -2.18
C THR A 111 -22.35 31.33 -2.14
N VAL A 112 -21.04 31.01 -2.12
CA VAL A 112 -20.54 29.64 -2.07
C VAL A 112 -20.54 29.14 -0.62
N GLN A 113 -21.18 27.99 -0.38
CA GLN A 113 -21.39 27.41 0.96
C GLN A 113 -21.05 25.92 0.95
N VAL A 114 -20.94 25.29 2.14
CA VAL A 114 -20.70 23.85 2.25
C VAL A 114 -21.82 23.06 1.54
N ILE A 115 -23.08 23.45 1.80
CA ILE A 115 -24.24 22.94 1.07
C ILE A 115 -24.76 24.07 0.18
N PRO A 116 -24.85 23.91 -1.15
CA PRO A 116 -24.61 22.67 -1.89
C PRO A 116 -23.17 22.49 -2.44
N HIS A 117 -22.34 23.52 -2.47
CA HIS A 117 -21.17 23.57 -3.36
C HIS A 117 -20.07 22.54 -3.00
N ILE A 118 -19.76 22.36 -1.71
CA ILE A 118 -18.80 21.33 -1.25
C ILE A 118 -19.41 19.94 -1.39
N THR A 119 -20.68 19.77 -0.99
CA THR A 119 -21.37 18.47 -1.12
C THR A 119 -21.54 18.03 -2.57
N ASP A 120 -21.82 18.95 -3.50
CA ASP A 120 -21.91 18.67 -4.93
C ASP A 120 -20.55 18.27 -5.53
N GLU A 121 -19.46 18.93 -5.10
CA GLU A 121 -18.11 18.54 -5.54
C GLU A 121 -17.73 17.15 -5.03
N ILE A 122 -18.07 16.79 -3.78
CA ILE A 122 -17.87 15.44 -3.24
C ILE A 122 -18.66 14.42 -4.07
N ARG A 123 -19.92 14.67 -4.34
CA ARG A 123 -20.80 13.80 -5.14
C ARG A 123 -20.26 13.61 -6.56
N ARG A 124 -19.80 14.69 -7.20
CA ARG A 124 -19.16 14.65 -8.51
C ARG A 124 -17.92 13.73 -8.50
N CYS A 125 -17.06 13.85 -7.49
CA CYS A 125 -15.88 12.97 -7.35
C CYS A 125 -16.29 11.49 -7.18
N ILE A 126 -17.34 11.20 -6.38
CA ILE A 126 -17.86 9.84 -6.22
C ILE A 126 -18.36 9.30 -7.58
N ASP A 127 -19.12 10.07 -8.33
CA ASP A 127 -19.64 9.65 -9.62
C ASP A 127 -18.52 9.35 -10.61
N GLU A 128 -17.53 10.23 -10.71
CA GLU A 128 -16.38 10.05 -11.61
C GLU A 128 -15.51 8.84 -11.26
N ALA A 129 -15.33 8.55 -9.97
CA ALA A 129 -14.53 7.42 -9.53
C ALA A 129 -15.23 6.07 -9.71
N THR A 130 -16.56 6.08 -9.77
CA THR A 130 -17.37 4.84 -9.76
C THR A 130 -18.03 4.54 -11.10
N GLU A 131 -17.84 5.37 -12.11
CA GLU A 131 -18.43 5.19 -13.43
C GLU A 131 -17.94 3.88 -14.10
N GLY A 132 -18.87 3.12 -14.66
CA GLY A 132 -18.58 1.90 -15.41
C GLY A 132 -18.32 0.64 -14.59
N TYR A 133 -18.55 0.69 -13.28
CA TYR A 133 -18.49 -0.47 -12.38
C TYR A 133 -19.88 -1.01 -12.04
N ASP A 134 -19.95 -2.29 -11.64
CA ASP A 134 -21.20 -2.91 -11.20
C ASP A 134 -21.57 -2.52 -9.79
N VAL A 135 -20.57 -2.26 -8.94
CA VAL A 135 -20.71 -1.78 -7.57
C VAL A 135 -19.43 -1.06 -7.13
N ALA A 136 -19.56 -0.06 -6.27
CA ALA A 136 -18.43 0.64 -5.69
C ALA A 136 -18.57 0.78 -4.17
N LEU A 137 -17.44 0.60 -3.47
CA LEU A 137 -17.35 0.85 -2.03
C LEU A 137 -16.65 2.19 -1.81
N VAL A 138 -17.29 3.06 -1.02
CA VAL A 138 -16.77 4.39 -0.68
C VAL A 138 -16.54 4.45 0.82
N GLU A 139 -15.28 4.41 1.23
CA GLU A 139 -14.90 4.51 2.63
C GLU A 139 -14.80 5.97 3.06
N ILE A 140 -15.48 6.30 4.15
CA ILE A 140 -15.40 7.61 4.79
C ILE A 140 -14.33 7.55 5.90
N GLY A 141 -13.26 8.32 5.72
CA GLY A 141 -12.21 8.49 6.72
C GLY A 141 -12.71 9.19 7.98
N GLY A 142 -11.93 9.09 9.06
CA GLY A 142 -12.28 9.62 10.37
C GLY A 142 -13.32 8.76 11.12
N THR A 143 -13.84 9.33 12.19
CA THR A 143 -14.81 8.68 13.09
C THR A 143 -16.12 9.47 13.04
N VAL A 144 -17.25 8.78 13.02
CA VAL A 144 -18.56 9.44 13.08
C VAL A 144 -18.67 10.22 14.40
N GLY A 145 -18.95 11.51 14.28
CA GLY A 145 -18.91 12.48 15.38
C GLY A 145 -17.77 13.50 15.25
N ASP A 146 -16.75 13.22 14.45
CA ASP A 146 -15.68 14.17 14.17
C ASP A 146 -16.16 15.27 13.23
N ILE A 147 -15.79 16.52 13.52
CA ILE A 147 -16.19 17.71 12.74
C ILE A 147 -15.72 17.61 11.30
N GLU A 148 -14.52 17.09 11.09
CA GLU A 148 -13.86 17.00 9.80
C GLU A 148 -14.62 16.12 8.80
N SER A 149 -15.33 15.10 9.29
CA SER A 149 -16.06 14.15 8.44
C SER A 149 -17.46 14.64 8.03
N LEU A 150 -17.98 15.68 8.65
CA LEU A 150 -19.37 16.12 8.44
C LEU A 150 -19.73 16.44 6.99
N PRO A 151 -18.89 17.14 6.18
CA PRO A 151 -19.23 17.39 4.78
C PRO A 151 -19.38 16.12 3.94
N PHE A 152 -18.54 15.09 4.22
CA PHE A 152 -18.65 13.80 3.55
C PHE A 152 -19.91 13.05 3.98
N LEU A 153 -20.22 13.02 5.28
CA LEU A 153 -21.43 12.38 5.80
C LEU A 153 -22.70 13.04 5.24
N GLU A 154 -22.72 14.36 5.15
CA GLU A 154 -23.82 15.09 4.53
C GLU A 154 -23.97 14.77 3.03
N ALA A 155 -22.85 14.72 2.29
CA ALA A 155 -22.88 14.38 0.87
C ALA A 155 -23.43 12.96 0.62
N ILE A 156 -22.98 11.95 1.39
CA ILE A 156 -23.48 10.58 1.21
C ILE A 156 -24.95 10.42 1.64
N ARG A 157 -25.38 11.18 2.65
CA ARG A 157 -26.80 11.25 3.04
C ARG A 157 -27.66 11.77 1.87
N GLN A 158 -27.21 12.83 1.18
CA GLN A 158 -27.87 13.38 0.00
C GLN A 158 -27.92 12.33 -1.14
N VAL A 159 -26.81 11.65 -1.40
CA VAL A 159 -26.75 10.57 -2.42
C VAL A 159 -27.80 9.49 -2.14
N ARG A 160 -27.93 9.04 -0.88
CA ARG A 160 -28.94 8.04 -0.51
C ARG A 160 -30.37 8.55 -0.71
N THR A 161 -30.62 9.82 -0.36
CA THR A 161 -31.95 10.43 -0.54
C THR A 161 -32.34 10.50 -2.02
N GLU A 162 -31.38 10.81 -2.89
CA GLU A 162 -31.61 10.96 -4.32
C GLU A 162 -31.72 9.60 -5.06
N ARG A 163 -30.80 8.66 -4.74
CA ARG A 163 -30.70 7.38 -5.46
C ARG A 163 -31.57 6.25 -4.91
N GLY A 164 -32.00 6.41 -3.66
CA GLY A 164 -32.78 5.40 -2.93
C GLY A 164 -31.96 4.24 -2.37
N PRO A 165 -32.61 3.40 -1.53
CA PRO A 165 -31.94 2.32 -0.81
C PRO A 165 -31.47 1.16 -1.71
N GLU A 166 -31.99 1.04 -2.92
CA GLU A 166 -31.58 0.02 -3.87
C GLU A 166 -30.32 0.39 -4.68
N ARG A 167 -29.83 1.64 -4.50
CA ARG A 167 -28.65 2.17 -5.19
C ARG A 167 -27.59 2.74 -4.26
N ALA A 168 -27.88 2.86 -2.98
CA ALA A 168 -26.94 3.30 -1.98
C ALA A 168 -27.17 2.56 -0.67
N LEU A 169 -26.18 1.88 -0.14
CA LEU A 169 -26.23 1.12 1.12
C LEU A 169 -25.26 1.74 2.12
N PHE A 170 -25.68 1.86 3.38
CA PHE A 170 -24.83 2.28 4.48
C PHE A 170 -24.37 1.10 5.33
N MET A 171 -23.08 0.87 5.36
CA MET A 171 -22.40 -0.11 6.21
C MET A 171 -21.61 0.64 7.28
N HIS A 172 -21.87 0.35 8.55
CA HIS A 172 -21.23 1.05 9.67
C HIS A 172 -20.42 0.08 10.51
N LEU A 173 -19.12 0.33 10.64
CA LEU A 173 -18.21 -0.47 11.47
C LEU A 173 -18.15 0.13 12.89
N THR A 174 -18.36 -0.70 13.89
CA THR A 174 -18.34 -0.31 15.30
C THR A 174 -17.50 -1.26 16.15
N LEU A 175 -17.22 -0.86 17.39
CA LEU A 175 -16.52 -1.68 18.37
C LEU A 175 -17.51 -2.23 19.42
N VAL A 176 -17.43 -3.54 19.68
CA VAL A 176 -18.07 -4.22 20.80
C VAL A 176 -16.98 -4.72 21.73
N PRO A 177 -16.50 -3.89 22.68
CA PRO A 177 -15.35 -4.24 23.51
C PRO A 177 -15.72 -5.33 24.52
N TYR A 178 -14.77 -6.23 24.76
CA TYR A 178 -14.83 -7.17 25.88
C TYR A 178 -14.23 -6.51 27.13
N ILE A 179 -14.97 -6.52 28.22
CA ILE A 179 -14.51 -5.99 29.50
C ILE A 179 -14.10 -7.16 30.39
N GLY A 180 -12.81 -7.47 30.44
CA GLY A 180 -12.27 -8.62 31.17
C GLY A 180 -12.69 -8.68 32.64
N ALA A 181 -12.74 -7.54 33.33
CA ALA A 181 -13.20 -7.45 34.73
C ALA A 181 -14.69 -7.82 34.93
N ALA A 182 -15.51 -7.63 33.88
CA ALA A 182 -16.94 -7.97 33.91
C ALA A 182 -17.25 -9.31 33.22
N GLY A 183 -16.28 -9.88 32.48
CA GLY A 183 -16.46 -11.13 31.77
C GLY A 183 -17.47 -11.07 30.61
N GLU A 184 -17.73 -9.88 30.05
CA GLU A 184 -18.79 -9.70 29.05
C GLU A 184 -18.46 -8.67 27.96
N LEU A 185 -19.10 -8.83 26.81
CA LEU A 185 -19.10 -7.87 25.72
C LEU A 185 -20.06 -6.70 26.03
N LYS A 186 -19.63 -5.48 25.69
CA LYS A 186 -20.41 -4.26 25.92
C LYS A 186 -20.94 -3.68 24.62
N THR A 187 -22.25 -3.68 24.43
CA THR A 187 -22.92 -3.16 23.23
C THR A 187 -23.20 -1.65 23.26
N LYS A 188 -22.97 -0.98 24.37
CA LYS A 188 -23.22 0.47 24.53
C LYS A 188 -22.43 1.33 23.56
N PRO A 189 -21.12 1.12 23.32
CA PRO A 189 -20.36 1.92 22.34
C PRO A 189 -20.97 1.86 20.94
N THR A 190 -21.36 0.67 20.48
CA THR A 190 -22.08 0.47 19.21
C THR A 190 -23.40 1.25 19.16
N GLN A 191 -24.22 1.17 20.23
CA GLN A 191 -25.48 1.90 20.30
C GLN A 191 -25.30 3.42 20.22
N HIS A 192 -24.27 3.96 20.90
CA HIS A 192 -23.95 5.39 20.86
C HIS A 192 -23.43 5.81 19.49
N SER A 193 -22.56 5.04 18.88
CA SER A 193 -22.03 5.32 17.54
C SER A 193 -23.14 5.37 16.48
N VAL A 194 -24.06 4.41 16.49
CA VAL A 194 -25.22 4.42 15.59
C VAL A 194 -26.18 5.58 15.91
N LYS A 195 -26.36 5.93 17.18
CA LYS A 195 -27.17 7.10 17.55
C LYS A 195 -26.57 8.38 16.97
N GLU A 196 -25.25 8.55 17.03
CA GLU A 196 -24.56 9.70 16.45
C GLU A 196 -24.74 9.75 14.93
N LEU A 197 -24.54 8.62 14.22
CA LEU A 197 -24.76 8.53 12.77
C LEU A 197 -26.21 8.88 12.40
N ARG A 198 -27.18 8.42 13.19
CA ARG A 198 -28.62 8.74 12.99
C ARG A 198 -28.94 10.21 13.23
N SER A 199 -28.21 10.91 14.13
CA SER A 199 -28.41 12.34 14.36
C SER A 199 -28.05 13.19 13.12
N ILE A 200 -27.17 12.67 12.25
CA ILE A 200 -26.80 13.24 10.95
C ILE A 200 -27.86 12.90 9.86
N GLY A 201 -28.78 11.99 10.16
CA GLY A 201 -29.82 11.53 9.22
C GLY A 201 -29.44 10.27 8.44
N ILE A 202 -28.44 9.52 8.88
CA ILE A 202 -28.01 8.28 8.26
C ILE A 202 -28.43 7.09 9.13
N GLN A 203 -29.31 6.23 8.61
CA GLN A 203 -29.64 4.94 9.21
C GLN A 203 -28.76 3.87 8.54
N PRO A 204 -27.90 3.14 9.29
CA PRO A 204 -27.13 2.04 8.71
C PRO A 204 -28.05 0.89 8.28
N ASP A 205 -27.74 0.28 7.15
CA ASP A 205 -28.39 -0.94 6.65
C ASP A 205 -27.70 -2.18 7.22
N VAL A 206 -26.38 -2.09 7.41
CA VAL A 206 -25.52 -3.18 7.92
C VAL A 206 -24.62 -2.63 9.01
N LEU A 207 -24.44 -3.42 10.08
CA LEU A 207 -23.47 -3.18 11.14
C LEU A 207 -22.39 -4.26 11.09
N LEU A 208 -21.13 -3.82 11.05
CA LEU A 208 -19.97 -4.68 11.28
C LEU A 208 -19.50 -4.43 12.71
N CYS A 209 -19.61 -5.45 13.55
CA CYS A 209 -19.31 -5.39 14.99
C CYS A 209 -17.94 -6.01 15.25
N ARG A 210 -16.87 -5.17 15.26
CA ARG A 210 -15.53 -5.64 15.63
C ARG A 210 -15.46 -5.92 17.13
N SER A 211 -14.82 -7.03 17.50
CA SER A 211 -14.62 -7.48 18.87
C SER A 211 -13.45 -8.44 18.95
N GLU A 212 -12.89 -8.63 20.16
CA GLU A 212 -11.81 -9.61 20.39
C GLU A 212 -12.29 -11.05 20.14
N GLN A 213 -13.57 -11.32 20.33
CA GLN A 213 -14.20 -12.63 20.16
C GLN A 213 -15.55 -12.50 19.43
N ALA A 214 -16.07 -13.61 18.92
CA ALA A 214 -17.35 -13.61 18.21
C ALA A 214 -18.48 -13.02 19.08
N VAL A 215 -19.30 -12.13 18.51
CA VAL A 215 -20.45 -11.52 19.19
C VAL A 215 -21.58 -12.55 19.26
N PRO A 216 -22.03 -12.96 20.47
CA PRO A 216 -23.11 -13.95 20.63
C PRO A 216 -24.45 -13.46 20.06
N ASP A 217 -25.33 -14.38 19.69
CA ASP A 217 -26.65 -14.07 19.12
C ASP A 217 -27.52 -13.22 20.09
N SER A 218 -27.41 -13.41 21.38
CA SER A 218 -28.09 -12.57 22.38
C SER A 218 -27.70 -11.09 22.26
N GLU A 219 -26.39 -10.83 22.09
CA GLU A 219 -25.89 -9.46 21.95
C GLU A 219 -26.18 -8.90 20.54
N ARG A 220 -26.15 -9.75 19.49
CA ARG A 220 -26.56 -9.35 18.14
C ARG A 220 -28.03 -8.91 18.11
N ARG A 221 -28.95 -9.68 18.72
CA ARG A 221 -30.37 -9.28 18.84
C ARG A 221 -30.54 -7.97 19.59
N LYS A 222 -29.81 -7.79 20.69
CA LYS A 222 -29.83 -6.55 21.46
C LYS A 222 -29.33 -5.36 20.64
N ILE A 223 -28.21 -5.51 19.91
CA ILE A 223 -27.69 -4.46 19.00
C ILE A 223 -28.75 -4.15 17.95
N ALA A 224 -29.29 -5.14 17.27
CA ALA A 224 -30.33 -4.99 16.26
C ALA A 224 -31.51 -4.16 16.74
N GLN A 225 -32.03 -4.48 17.92
CA GLN A 225 -33.17 -3.79 18.54
C GLN A 225 -32.87 -2.31 18.83
N PHE A 226 -31.69 -2.01 19.40
CA PHE A 226 -31.33 -0.62 19.75
C PHE A 226 -30.93 0.25 18.57
N THR A 227 -30.46 -0.36 17.49
CA THR A 227 -29.93 0.34 16.33
C THR A 227 -30.90 0.38 15.15
N ASN A 228 -32.03 -0.29 15.25
CA ASN A 228 -33.03 -0.43 14.18
C ASN A 228 -32.42 -1.04 12.90
N VAL A 229 -31.56 -2.04 13.07
CA VAL A 229 -30.97 -2.83 11.99
C VAL A 229 -31.48 -4.25 12.09
N SER A 230 -31.70 -4.94 10.97
CA SER A 230 -32.10 -6.34 10.96
C SER A 230 -31.04 -7.21 11.67
N GLU A 231 -31.46 -8.19 12.50
CA GLU A 231 -30.54 -9.08 13.21
C GLU A 231 -29.55 -9.76 12.26
N ARG A 232 -30.00 -10.21 11.10
CA ARG A 232 -29.14 -10.82 10.08
C ARG A 232 -28.10 -9.86 9.49
N ALA A 233 -28.30 -8.55 9.60
CA ALA A 233 -27.40 -7.52 9.12
C ALA A 233 -26.47 -6.96 10.22
N VAL A 234 -26.51 -7.55 11.43
CA VAL A 234 -25.52 -7.34 12.48
C VAL A 234 -24.47 -8.43 12.36
N ILE A 235 -23.36 -8.11 11.71
CA ILE A 235 -22.27 -9.03 11.36
C ILE A 235 -21.18 -8.98 12.44
N SER A 236 -20.80 -10.11 12.98
CA SER A 236 -19.68 -10.22 13.91
C SER A 236 -18.35 -10.24 13.16
N VAL A 237 -17.40 -9.38 13.55
CA VAL A 237 -16.05 -9.31 12.98
C VAL A 237 -15.05 -9.49 14.13
N PRO A 238 -14.81 -10.75 14.55
CA PRO A 238 -13.81 -11.01 15.59
C PRO A 238 -12.40 -10.73 15.08
N ASP A 239 -11.49 -10.45 16.03
CA ASP A 239 -10.07 -10.38 15.69
C ASP A 239 -9.58 -11.73 15.15
N VAL A 240 -8.74 -11.66 14.12
CA VAL A 240 -8.23 -12.84 13.43
C VAL A 240 -6.71 -12.86 13.44
N ASP A 241 -6.14 -14.06 13.47
CA ASP A 241 -4.70 -14.30 13.34
C ASP A 241 -4.16 -14.06 11.92
N VAL A 242 -5.00 -14.29 10.91
CA VAL A 242 -4.68 -14.12 9.49
C VAL A 242 -5.75 -13.26 8.82
N LEU A 243 -5.37 -12.08 8.33
CA LEU A 243 -6.30 -11.12 7.70
C LEU A 243 -7.08 -11.71 6.52
N TYR A 244 -6.48 -12.66 5.81
CA TYR A 244 -7.10 -13.33 4.64
C TYR A 244 -8.29 -14.25 5.01
N ARG A 245 -8.56 -14.48 6.31
CA ARG A 245 -9.77 -15.16 6.79
C ARG A 245 -11.02 -14.27 6.77
N ILE A 246 -10.84 -12.95 6.74
CA ILE A 246 -11.97 -12.02 6.86
C ILE A 246 -12.98 -12.21 5.72
N PRO A 247 -12.58 -12.32 4.43
CA PRO A 247 -13.53 -12.56 3.34
C PRO A 247 -14.42 -13.79 3.59
N SER A 248 -13.84 -14.95 3.89
CA SER A 248 -14.59 -16.18 4.18
C SER A 248 -15.49 -16.04 5.42
N GLY A 249 -15.03 -15.33 6.47
CA GLY A 249 -15.80 -15.07 7.68
C GLY A 249 -17.02 -14.15 7.47
N LEU A 250 -16.90 -13.17 6.59
CA LEU A 250 -18.01 -12.28 6.22
C LEU A 250 -19.01 -12.99 5.30
N HIS A 251 -18.51 -13.76 4.33
CA HIS A 251 -19.34 -14.58 3.45
C HIS A 251 -20.17 -15.61 4.21
N ALA A 252 -19.56 -16.34 5.17
CA ALA A 252 -20.24 -17.33 6.00
C ALA A 252 -21.42 -16.75 6.80
N GLN A 253 -21.42 -15.45 7.09
CA GLN A 253 -22.52 -14.74 7.74
C GLN A 253 -23.52 -14.11 6.76
N GLY A 254 -23.33 -14.31 5.44
CA GLY A 254 -24.22 -13.85 4.39
C GLY A 254 -24.16 -12.34 4.09
N LEU A 255 -23.06 -11.67 4.42
CA LEU A 255 -22.93 -10.23 4.18
C LEU A 255 -23.08 -9.87 2.71
N ASP A 256 -22.43 -10.60 1.83
CA ASP A 256 -22.49 -10.40 0.38
C ASP A 256 -23.90 -10.66 -0.19
N GLU A 257 -24.64 -11.63 0.36
CA GLU A 257 -26.04 -11.88 -0.01
C GLU A 257 -26.95 -10.71 0.36
N ILE A 258 -26.76 -10.13 1.56
CA ILE A 258 -27.49 -8.93 1.99
C ILE A 258 -27.25 -7.80 1.00
N VAL A 259 -25.99 -7.56 0.63
CA VAL A 259 -25.59 -6.49 -0.30
C VAL A 259 -26.14 -6.71 -1.69
N VAL A 260 -25.95 -7.91 -2.25
CA VAL A 260 -26.44 -8.30 -3.59
C VAL A 260 -27.96 -8.16 -3.70
N ASN A 261 -28.69 -8.59 -2.67
CA ASN A 261 -30.15 -8.50 -2.65
C ASN A 261 -30.63 -7.04 -2.52
N GLN A 262 -30.04 -6.26 -1.62
CA GLN A 262 -30.46 -4.88 -1.39
C GLN A 262 -30.17 -3.98 -2.60
N LEU A 263 -28.99 -4.14 -3.22
CA LEU A 263 -28.57 -3.34 -4.38
C LEU A 263 -29.06 -3.91 -5.71
N LYS A 264 -29.90 -4.96 -5.70
CA LYS A 264 -30.49 -5.60 -6.91
C LYS A 264 -29.40 -6.05 -7.91
N LEU A 265 -28.37 -6.72 -7.41
CA LEU A 265 -27.24 -7.22 -8.21
C LEU A 265 -27.34 -8.72 -8.52
N ALA A 266 -28.43 -9.40 -8.13
CA ALA A 266 -28.58 -10.85 -8.25
C ALA A 266 -28.42 -11.36 -9.69
N ASP A 267 -28.87 -10.59 -10.69
CA ASP A 267 -28.76 -10.98 -12.11
C ASP A 267 -27.32 -10.96 -12.65
N LYS A 268 -26.41 -10.27 -11.94
CA LYS A 268 -25.00 -10.14 -12.31
C LYS A 268 -24.06 -10.97 -11.44
N ALA A 269 -24.48 -11.23 -10.19
CA ALA A 269 -23.66 -11.93 -9.22
C ALA A 269 -23.76 -13.45 -9.38
N GLY A 270 -22.63 -14.11 -9.59
CA GLY A 270 -22.49 -15.56 -9.63
C GLY A 270 -22.27 -16.20 -8.24
N PRO A 271 -21.97 -17.51 -8.23
CA PRO A 271 -21.51 -18.18 -7.01
C PRO A 271 -20.16 -17.62 -6.56
N VAL A 272 -19.92 -17.68 -5.26
CA VAL A 272 -18.66 -17.20 -4.65
C VAL A 272 -17.57 -18.26 -4.78
N ASP A 273 -16.37 -17.86 -5.23
CA ASP A 273 -15.15 -18.67 -5.15
C ASP A 273 -14.09 -17.94 -4.32
N LEU A 274 -13.86 -18.40 -3.09
CA LEU A 274 -12.86 -17.86 -2.16
C LEU A 274 -11.64 -18.77 -2.01
N SER A 275 -11.48 -19.79 -2.87
CA SER A 275 -10.39 -20.78 -2.79
C SER A 275 -9.01 -20.14 -2.72
N MET A 276 -8.80 -19.04 -3.43
CA MET A 276 -7.55 -18.28 -3.39
C MET A 276 -7.26 -17.68 -1.99
N TRP A 277 -8.28 -17.20 -1.28
CA TRP A 277 -8.12 -16.66 0.07
C TRP A 277 -7.87 -17.79 1.07
N GLU A 278 -8.52 -18.93 0.89
CA GLU A 278 -8.32 -20.14 1.69
C GLU A 278 -6.91 -20.70 1.51
N ASP A 279 -6.37 -20.72 0.26
CA ASP A 279 -4.97 -21.09 0.00
C ASP A 279 -3.98 -20.15 0.68
N ALA A 280 -4.23 -18.82 0.66
CA ALA A 280 -3.39 -17.85 1.34
C ALA A 280 -3.42 -18.04 2.89
N VAL A 281 -4.57 -18.38 3.45
CA VAL A 281 -4.71 -18.73 4.87
C VAL A 281 -3.93 -20.01 5.18
N ASP A 282 -4.11 -21.06 4.38
CA ASP A 282 -3.41 -22.34 4.57
C ASP A 282 -1.88 -22.17 4.49
N ALA A 283 -1.40 -21.43 3.48
CA ALA A 283 0.03 -21.13 3.32
C ALA A 283 0.61 -20.33 4.50
N THR A 284 -0.21 -19.48 5.13
CA THR A 284 0.21 -18.71 6.31
C THR A 284 0.30 -19.58 7.56
N LEU A 285 -0.69 -20.46 7.76
CA LEU A 285 -0.80 -21.27 8.98
C LEU A 285 0.07 -22.53 8.95
N HIS A 286 0.33 -23.08 7.75
CA HIS A 286 1.06 -24.31 7.53
C HIS A 286 2.26 -24.08 6.59
N PRO A 287 3.22 -23.18 6.96
CA PRO A 287 4.41 -22.99 6.17
C PRO A 287 5.28 -24.25 6.22
N LEU A 288 5.96 -24.54 5.11
CA LEU A 288 6.89 -25.68 5.01
C LEU A 288 8.31 -25.32 5.48
N ASP A 289 8.62 -24.03 5.53
CA ASP A 289 9.92 -23.51 5.92
C ASP A 289 9.74 -22.11 6.55
N GLU A 290 10.82 -21.54 7.05
CA GLU A 290 10.87 -20.16 7.53
C GLU A 290 12.19 -19.48 7.19
N VAL A 291 12.16 -18.17 6.99
CA VAL A 291 13.35 -17.35 6.79
C VAL A 291 13.27 -16.08 7.63
N THR A 292 14.44 -15.53 7.97
CA THR A 292 14.57 -14.23 8.64
C THR A 292 15.13 -13.20 7.67
N ILE A 293 14.37 -12.15 7.39
CA ILE A 293 14.76 -11.06 6.51
C ILE A 293 14.99 -9.80 7.34
N ALA A 294 16.21 -9.25 7.26
CA ALA A 294 16.45 -7.91 7.79
C ALA A 294 15.90 -6.84 6.84
N VAL A 295 15.10 -5.94 7.37
CA VAL A 295 14.63 -4.73 6.67
C VAL A 295 15.36 -3.53 7.30
N VAL A 296 16.32 -2.97 6.56
CA VAL A 296 17.18 -1.86 7.05
C VAL A 296 16.62 -0.54 6.56
N GLY A 297 15.84 0.13 7.41
CA GLY A 297 15.05 1.31 7.08
C GLY A 297 15.33 2.53 7.96
N LYS A 298 14.55 3.61 7.76
CA LYS A 298 14.62 4.87 8.51
C LYS A 298 13.46 5.07 9.50
N TYR A 299 12.42 4.27 9.40
CA TYR A 299 11.14 4.46 10.10
C TYR A 299 10.66 3.15 10.72
N VAL A 300 11.60 2.37 11.23
CA VAL A 300 11.35 0.98 11.66
C VAL A 300 10.44 0.86 12.89
N ASP A 301 10.38 1.91 13.72
CA ASP A 301 9.47 1.99 14.87
C ASP A 301 8.00 2.11 14.45
N HIS A 302 7.72 2.48 13.20
CA HIS A 302 6.39 2.62 12.63
C HIS A 302 6.21 1.66 11.46
N GLN A 303 5.71 0.47 11.73
CA GLN A 303 5.53 -0.57 10.71
C GLN A 303 4.66 -0.14 9.53
N ASP A 304 3.71 0.78 9.74
CA ASP A 304 2.88 1.31 8.66
C ASP A 304 3.65 2.21 7.68
N ALA A 305 4.84 2.71 8.04
CA ALA A 305 5.72 3.43 7.11
C ALA A 305 6.31 2.53 6.01
N TYR A 306 6.34 1.21 6.24
CA TYR A 306 6.81 0.18 5.31
C TYR A 306 5.76 -0.91 5.08
N LYS A 307 4.48 -0.54 5.13
CA LYS A 307 3.38 -1.50 5.05
C LYS A 307 3.45 -2.36 3.80
N SER A 308 3.61 -1.74 2.63
CA SER A 308 3.68 -2.46 1.35
C SER A 308 4.91 -3.36 1.26
N VAL A 309 6.06 -2.92 1.79
CA VAL A 309 7.30 -3.74 1.83
C VAL A 309 7.08 -4.99 2.70
N GLY A 310 6.54 -4.82 3.90
CA GLY A 310 6.26 -5.93 4.80
C GLY A 310 5.25 -6.94 4.23
N GLU A 311 4.18 -6.43 3.60
CA GLU A 311 3.20 -7.28 2.93
C GLU A 311 3.79 -7.99 1.70
N ALA A 312 4.59 -7.29 0.86
CA ALA A 312 5.22 -7.89 -0.31
C ALA A 312 6.19 -9.03 0.04
N LEU A 313 6.95 -8.89 1.13
CA LEU A 313 7.80 -9.97 1.66
C LEU A 313 6.97 -11.18 2.09
N LYS A 314 5.86 -10.96 2.81
CA LYS A 314 4.92 -12.02 3.20
C LYS A 314 4.28 -12.67 1.96
N HIS A 315 3.86 -11.89 0.95
CA HIS A 315 3.31 -12.43 -0.30
C HIS A 315 4.32 -13.33 -1.03
N GLY A 316 5.60 -12.91 -1.08
CA GLY A 316 6.68 -13.76 -1.58
C GLY A 316 6.79 -15.07 -0.80
N GLY A 317 6.64 -14.99 0.53
CA GLY A 317 6.60 -16.14 1.42
C GLY A 317 5.41 -17.06 1.16
N LEU A 318 4.19 -16.52 0.99
CA LEU A 318 2.99 -17.30 0.67
C LEU A 318 3.20 -18.16 -0.58
N ARG A 319 3.73 -17.56 -1.66
CA ARG A 319 4.00 -18.26 -2.93
C ARG A 319 5.08 -19.34 -2.81
N GLN A 320 5.91 -19.27 -1.78
CA GLN A 320 6.97 -20.26 -1.45
C GLN A 320 6.60 -21.19 -0.29
N ARG A 321 5.37 -21.05 0.27
CA ARG A 321 4.96 -21.70 1.53
C ARG A 321 6.00 -21.55 2.64
N THR A 322 6.53 -20.34 2.77
CA THR A 322 7.62 -19.99 3.69
C THR A 322 7.15 -18.89 4.63
N LYS A 323 7.29 -19.11 5.92
CA LYS A 323 7.09 -18.06 6.92
C LYS A 323 8.23 -17.05 6.84
N VAL A 324 7.91 -15.78 6.71
CA VAL A 324 8.88 -14.70 6.66
C VAL A 324 8.88 -13.97 8.01
N ASN A 325 9.96 -14.12 8.76
CA ASN A 325 10.21 -13.38 10.00
C ASN A 325 10.93 -12.08 9.63
N LEU A 326 10.34 -10.92 9.96
CA LEU A 326 10.91 -9.62 9.66
C LEU A 326 11.70 -9.09 10.85
N LYS A 327 13.00 -8.80 10.62
CA LYS A 327 13.88 -8.13 11.57
C LYS A 327 14.07 -6.68 11.13
N TRP A 328 13.38 -5.78 11.79
CA TRP A 328 13.45 -4.35 11.50
C TRP A 328 14.70 -3.75 12.16
N LEU A 329 15.52 -3.04 11.37
CA LEU A 329 16.76 -2.43 11.84
C LEU A 329 16.80 -0.96 11.38
N GLU A 330 17.07 -0.04 12.32
CA GLU A 330 17.26 1.37 11.99
C GLU A 330 18.61 1.55 11.30
N ALA A 331 18.59 2.10 10.09
CA ALA A 331 19.80 2.26 9.28
C ALA A 331 20.86 3.13 9.97
N GLN A 332 20.45 4.13 10.73
CA GLN A 332 21.34 5.02 11.47
C GLN A 332 22.15 4.27 12.55
N ASP A 333 21.56 3.25 13.17
CA ASP A 333 22.24 2.46 14.20
C ASP A 333 23.36 1.57 13.63
N LEU A 334 23.36 1.37 12.32
CA LEU A 334 24.40 0.60 11.61
C LEU A 334 25.57 1.48 11.14
N GLU A 335 25.52 2.79 11.32
CA GLU A 335 26.61 3.70 10.97
C GLU A 335 27.76 3.58 11.97
N GLY A 336 28.94 3.21 11.48
CA GLY A 336 30.16 3.11 12.32
C GLY A 336 30.19 1.94 13.32
N THR A 337 29.25 0.98 13.24
CA THR A 337 29.19 -0.23 14.08
C THR A 337 29.63 -1.48 13.32
N ASP A 338 29.92 -2.56 14.04
CA ASP A 338 30.03 -3.87 13.41
C ASP A 338 28.62 -4.30 12.92
N MET A 339 28.56 -5.04 11.85
CA MET A 339 27.31 -5.52 11.26
C MET A 339 26.76 -6.79 11.95
N ALA A 340 27.06 -7.00 13.24
CA ALA A 340 26.67 -8.20 13.99
C ALA A 340 25.14 -8.42 13.96
N ALA A 341 24.34 -7.35 13.93
CA ALA A 341 22.91 -7.44 13.81
C ALA A 341 22.43 -8.11 12.50
N LEU A 342 23.28 -8.18 11.48
CA LEU A 342 22.99 -8.81 10.18
C LEU A 342 23.57 -10.22 10.04
N ALA A 343 24.29 -10.74 11.05
CA ALA A 343 25.00 -12.03 10.94
C ALA A 343 24.05 -13.23 10.79
N ASP A 344 22.89 -13.19 11.46
CA ASP A 344 21.95 -14.33 11.58
C ASP A 344 20.73 -14.21 10.64
N VAL A 345 20.82 -13.39 9.58
CA VAL A 345 19.70 -13.23 8.65
C VAL A 345 19.92 -14.02 7.36
N ASP A 346 18.82 -14.48 6.78
CA ASP A 346 18.82 -15.24 5.54
C ASP A 346 18.80 -14.36 4.29
N GLY A 347 18.38 -13.09 4.45
CA GLY A 347 18.35 -12.09 3.40
C GLY A 347 18.24 -10.67 3.97
N ILE A 348 18.63 -9.67 3.17
CA ILE A 348 18.63 -8.26 3.55
C ILE A 348 17.85 -7.47 2.50
N LEU A 349 16.86 -6.70 2.94
CA LEU A 349 16.12 -5.75 2.11
C LEU A 349 16.41 -4.33 2.60
N VAL A 350 16.79 -3.45 1.68
CA VAL A 350 16.95 -2.01 1.93
C VAL A 350 15.87 -1.26 1.17
N PRO A 351 14.84 -0.73 1.87
CA PRO A 351 13.71 -0.07 1.25
C PRO A 351 14.02 1.35 0.81
N GLY A 352 13.05 1.95 0.09
CA GLY A 352 13.01 3.35 -0.28
C GLY A 352 13.15 4.31 0.90
N GLY A 353 13.32 5.58 0.60
CA GLY A 353 13.46 6.67 1.57
C GLY A 353 13.98 7.95 0.91
N PHE A 354 14.08 9.02 1.68
CA PHE A 354 14.58 10.33 1.27
C PHE A 354 15.48 10.92 2.35
N GLY A 355 16.40 11.84 1.93
CA GLY A 355 17.27 12.59 2.83
C GLY A 355 18.43 11.77 3.42
N ASP A 356 19.37 12.45 4.01
CA ASP A 356 20.70 11.96 4.41
C ASP A 356 20.70 11.01 5.62
N ARG A 357 19.73 11.15 6.55
CA ARG A 357 19.69 10.34 7.77
C ARG A 357 19.68 8.83 7.45
N GLY A 358 20.65 8.10 8.00
CA GLY A 358 20.77 6.64 7.85
C GLY A 358 21.23 6.17 6.46
N PHE A 359 21.62 7.07 5.55
CA PHE A 359 22.07 6.65 4.22
C PHE A 359 23.37 5.87 4.27
N GLU A 360 24.33 6.31 5.08
CA GLU A 360 25.60 5.59 5.22
C GLU A 360 25.41 4.18 5.78
N GLY A 361 24.51 4.01 6.75
CA GLY A 361 24.12 2.68 7.25
C GLY A 361 23.56 1.77 6.17
N LYS A 362 22.78 2.31 5.22
CA LYS A 362 22.29 1.55 4.05
C LYS A 362 23.41 1.17 3.09
N VAL A 363 24.39 2.07 2.85
CA VAL A 363 25.59 1.80 2.04
C VAL A 363 26.42 0.69 2.68
N LEU A 364 26.69 0.78 3.99
CA LEU A 364 27.41 -0.25 4.73
C LEU A 364 26.67 -1.60 4.76
N THR A 365 25.34 -1.56 4.83
CA THR A 365 24.50 -2.76 4.73
C THR A 365 24.63 -3.44 3.36
N SER A 366 24.63 -2.67 2.27
CA SER A 366 24.87 -3.18 0.92
C SER A 366 26.26 -3.82 0.80
N LYS A 367 27.30 -3.16 1.31
CA LYS A 367 28.65 -3.68 1.37
C LYS A 367 28.71 -5.02 2.12
N PHE A 368 28.12 -5.07 3.32
CA PHE A 368 28.06 -6.30 4.11
C PHE A 368 27.39 -7.43 3.33
N ALA A 369 26.23 -7.19 2.74
CA ALA A 369 25.48 -8.18 1.97
C ALA A 369 26.33 -8.72 0.80
N ARG A 370 27.01 -7.84 0.06
CA ARG A 370 27.87 -8.19 -1.07
C ARG A 370 29.08 -9.03 -0.62
N GLU A 371 29.78 -8.60 0.42
CA GLU A 371 30.99 -9.28 0.90
C GLU A 371 30.70 -10.61 1.63
N GLN A 372 29.56 -10.70 2.35
CA GLN A 372 29.15 -11.90 3.09
C GLN A 372 28.22 -12.82 2.28
N GLN A 373 28.01 -12.52 0.99
CA GLN A 373 27.17 -13.33 0.11
C GLN A 373 25.74 -13.54 0.64
N VAL A 374 25.18 -12.51 1.32
CA VAL A 374 23.80 -12.50 1.81
C VAL A 374 22.88 -12.01 0.71
N PRO A 375 21.81 -12.73 0.33
CA PRO A 375 20.82 -12.21 -0.62
C PRO A 375 20.41 -10.78 -0.30
N TYR A 376 20.57 -9.88 -1.27
CA TYR A 376 20.33 -8.44 -1.13
C TYR A 376 19.26 -7.94 -2.09
N PHE A 377 18.25 -7.24 -1.57
CA PHE A 377 17.25 -6.57 -2.36
C PHE A 377 17.20 -5.08 -2.02
N GLY A 378 17.63 -4.22 -2.96
CA GLY A 378 17.59 -2.77 -2.82
C GLY A 378 16.41 -2.17 -3.60
N ILE A 379 15.55 -1.40 -2.93
CA ILE A 379 14.38 -0.74 -3.53
C ILE A 379 14.60 0.77 -3.50
N CYS A 380 14.50 1.45 -4.66
CA CYS A 380 14.58 2.90 -4.82
C CYS A 380 15.86 3.45 -4.14
N TYR A 381 15.76 4.03 -2.96
CA TYR A 381 16.90 4.52 -2.20
C TYR A 381 17.89 3.39 -1.81
N GLY A 382 17.39 2.16 -1.66
CA GLY A 382 18.23 0.98 -1.47
C GLY A 382 19.07 0.62 -2.70
N MET A 383 18.57 0.84 -3.92
CA MET A 383 19.37 0.75 -5.14
C MET A 383 20.47 1.81 -5.17
N GLN A 384 20.12 3.05 -4.81
CA GLN A 384 21.09 4.16 -4.78
C GLN A 384 22.22 3.87 -3.79
N ALA A 385 21.91 3.33 -2.61
CA ALA A 385 22.91 2.90 -1.64
C ALA A 385 23.82 1.78 -2.18
N ALA A 386 23.26 0.81 -2.91
CA ALA A 386 24.04 -0.27 -3.54
C ALA A 386 24.99 0.26 -4.63
N VAL A 387 24.56 1.22 -5.44
CA VAL A 387 25.40 1.87 -6.45
C VAL A 387 26.54 2.66 -5.80
N VAL A 388 26.26 3.39 -4.71
CA VAL A 388 27.28 4.12 -3.95
C VAL A 388 28.28 3.17 -3.29
N ASP A 389 27.83 2.07 -2.68
CA ASP A 389 28.73 1.00 -2.16
C ASP A 389 29.66 0.50 -3.26
N TYR A 390 29.09 0.10 -4.39
CA TYR A 390 29.85 -0.47 -5.48
C TYR A 390 30.88 0.52 -6.05
N ALA A 391 30.48 1.77 -6.23
CA ALA A 391 31.35 2.83 -6.69
C ALA A 391 32.54 3.08 -5.74
N ARG A 392 32.30 3.13 -4.44
CA ARG A 392 33.35 3.36 -3.43
C ARG A 392 34.26 2.17 -3.24
N ASN A 393 33.68 0.97 -3.02
CA ASN A 393 34.41 -0.17 -2.48
C ASN A 393 34.87 -1.16 -3.55
N VAL A 394 34.32 -1.13 -4.77
CA VAL A 394 34.72 -2.00 -5.88
C VAL A 394 35.46 -1.22 -6.98
N VAL A 395 34.89 -0.07 -7.41
CA VAL A 395 35.52 0.76 -8.44
C VAL A 395 36.62 1.67 -7.87
N GLY A 396 36.56 2.01 -6.58
CA GLY A 396 37.55 2.89 -5.92
C GLY A 396 37.28 4.38 -6.17
N LEU A 397 36.06 4.79 -6.45
CA LEU A 397 35.66 6.18 -6.60
C LEU A 397 35.53 6.84 -5.20
N GLU A 398 36.61 7.42 -4.73
CA GLU A 398 36.65 8.07 -3.42
C GLU A 398 35.57 9.16 -3.29
N GLY A 399 34.84 9.16 -2.16
CA GLY A 399 33.77 10.13 -1.90
C GLY A 399 32.55 10.01 -2.81
N ALA A 400 32.37 8.89 -3.57
CA ALA A 400 31.17 8.68 -4.37
C ALA A 400 29.89 8.74 -3.50
N ASN A 401 28.88 9.49 -3.97
CA ASN A 401 27.66 9.73 -3.19
C ASN A 401 26.47 10.08 -4.11
N SER A 402 25.29 10.25 -3.48
CA SER A 402 24.14 10.91 -4.07
C SER A 402 24.21 12.42 -3.84
N THR A 403 23.86 13.24 -4.84
CA THR A 403 23.73 14.69 -4.67
C THR A 403 22.56 15.08 -3.75
N GLU A 404 21.70 14.14 -3.39
CA GLU A 404 20.69 14.33 -2.33
C GLU A 404 21.35 14.49 -0.96
N ASN A 405 22.38 13.69 -0.70
CA ASN A 405 23.06 13.63 0.61
C ASN A 405 24.30 14.51 0.68
N ASP A 406 25.05 14.60 -0.42
CA ASP A 406 26.25 15.45 -0.53
C ASP A 406 26.30 16.12 -1.90
N ARG A 407 25.88 17.38 -1.94
CA ARG A 407 25.90 18.20 -3.15
C ARG A 407 27.32 18.51 -3.67
N GLN A 408 28.34 18.31 -2.83
CA GLN A 408 29.75 18.59 -3.17
C GLN A 408 30.53 17.29 -3.44
N SER A 409 29.87 16.15 -3.48
CA SER A 409 30.53 14.87 -3.78
C SER A 409 31.40 14.97 -5.02
N PRO A 410 32.67 14.57 -4.96
CA PRO A 410 33.58 14.57 -6.11
C PRO A 410 33.13 13.55 -7.19
N ASN A 411 32.39 12.54 -6.77
CA ASN A 411 31.89 11.48 -7.63
C ASN A 411 30.37 11.28 -7.41
N PRO A 412 29.52 12.17 -7.97
CA PRO A 412 28.07 12.07 -7.81
C PRO A 412 27.48 10.95 -8.69
N VAL A 413 27.58 9.69 -8.22
CA VAL A 413 27.11 8.51 -8.94
C VAL A 413 25.58 8.40 -8.99
N ILE A 414 24.91 9.12 -8.10
CA ILE A 414 23.47 9.36 -8.10
C ILE A 414 23.26 10.87 -8.16
N GLY A 415 22.38 11.34 -9.01
CA GLY A 415 22.16 12.78 -9.21
C GLY A 415 20.74 13.13 -9.63
N LEU A 416 20.40 14.42 -9.48
CA LEU A 416 19.14 14.97 -9.96
C LEU A 416 19.12 15.01 -11.48
N ILE A 417 18.05 14.55 -12.12
CA ILE A 417 17.83 14.75 -13.54
C ILE A 417 17.28 16.15 -13.75
N THR A 418 17.97 16.92 -14.59
CA THR A 418 17.62 18.32 -14.90
C THR A 418 16.57 18.43 -16.01
N GLU A 419 16.40 17.41 -16.84
CA GLU A 419 15.41 17.38 -17.92
C GLU A 419 14.65 16.05 -17.89
N TRP A 420 13.33 16.14 -17.92
CA TRP A 420 12.45 14.98 -17.85
C TRP A 420 11.36 15.06 -18.93
N ARG A 421 11.00 13.93 -19.53
CA ARG A 421 9.82 13.82 -20.40
C ARG A 421 8.65 13.28 -19.59
N THR A 422 7.56 14.04 -19.49
CA THR A 422 6.31 13.58 -18.90
C THR A 422 5.66 12.50 -19.78
N ALA A 423 4.70 11.77 -19.23
CA ALA A 423 3.91 10.80 -19.99
C ALA A 423 3.13 11.43 -21.18
N THR A 424 2.95 12.75 -21.17
CA THR A 424 2.35 13.53 -22.27
C THR A 424 3.36 13.96 -23.34
N GLY A 425 4.66 13.69 -23.13
CA GLY A 425 5.74 14.02 -24.07
C GLY A 425 6.34 15.42 -23.90
N ASP A 426 5.89 16.19 -22.89
CA ASP A 426 6.46 17.48 -22.54
C ASP A 426 7.79 17.29 -21.80
N VAL A 427 8.76 18.20 -22.05
CA VAL A 427 10.04 18.22 -21.32
C VAL A 427 9.91 19.10 -20.09
N GLU A 428 9.91 18.49 -18.93
CA GLU A 428 9.94 19.20 -17.66
C GLU A 428 11.40 19.47 -17.24
N LYS A 429 11.77 20.75 -17.12
CA LYS A 429 13.08 21.14 -16.59
C LYS A 429 13.05 21.13 -15.08
N ARG A 430 13.95 20.38 -14.48
CA ARG A 430 14.11 20.29 -13.04
C ARG A 430 15.38 21.00 -12.61
N ASP A 431 15.26 21.87 -11.63
CA ASP A 431 16.37 22.53 -10.97
C ASP A 431 16.18 22.50 -9.45
N ASP A 432 17.20 22.96 -8.72
CA ASP A 432 17.20 23.04 -7.25
C ASP A 432 16.09 23.94 -6.66
N LYS A 433 15.42 24.72 -7.50
CA LYS A 433 14.38 25.70 -7.11
C LYS A 433 12.98 25.25 -7.52
N SER A 434 12.87 24.11 -8.23
CA SER A 434 11.59 23.55 -8.59
C SER A 434 10.80 23.15 -7.33
N ASP A 435 9.48 23.32 -7.39
CA ASP A 435 8.58 22.98 -6.30
C ASP A 435 8.77 21.50 -5.91
N LEU A 436 9.02 21.26 -4.62
CA LEU A 436 9.34 19.93 -4.10
C LEU A 436 8.26 18.87 -4.42
N GLY A 437 7.00 19.28 -4.54
CA GLY A 437 5.90 18.38 -4.94
C GLY A 437 5.84 18.06 -6.44
N GLY A 438 6.39 18.92 -7.31
CA GLY A 438 6.24 18.82 -8.78
C GLY A 438 7.38 18.11 -9.52
N THR A 439 8.46 17.68 -8.85
CA THR A 439 9.69 17.22 -9.51
C THR A 439 9.97 15.72 -9.39
N MET A 440 9.07 14.95 -8.80
CA MET A 440 9.23 13.50 -8.65
C MET A 440 8.80 12.74 -9.90
N ARG A 441 9.52 11.65 -10.17
CA ARG A 441 9.05 10.61 -11.07
C ARG A 441 8.03 9.77 -10.32
N LEU A 442 6.80 9.78 -10.80
CA LEU A 442 5.65 9.17 -10.12
C LEU A 442 4.89 8.23 -11.06
N GLY A 443 4.34 7.16 -10.48
CA GLY A 443 3.42 6.25 -11.16
C GLY A 443 4.08 5.15 -11.97
N LEU A 444 3.24 4.46 -12.74
CA LEU A 444 3.61 3.28 -13.51
C LEU A 444 4.45 3.67 -14.72
N GLN A 445 5.63 3.05 -14.88
CA GLN A 445 6.52 3.28 -16.01
C GLN A 445 7.07 1.97 -16.56
N GLU A 446 7.14 1.88 -17.88
CA GLU A 446 7.69 0.73 -18.55
C GLU A 446 9.22 0.79 -18.57
N GLN A 447 9.81 -0.39 -18.40
CA GLN A 447 11.26 -0.59 -18.48
C GLN A 447 11.57 -1.85 -19.27
N ARG A 448 12.71 -1.84 -19.99
CA ARG A 448 13.22 -2.97 -20.74
C ARG A 448 14.28 -3.70 -19.94
N LEU A 449 14.11 -5.02 -19.80
CA LEU A 449 15.05 -5.90 -19.12
C LEU A 449 16.05 -6.52 -20.11
N LYS A 450 17.32 -6.58 -19.70
CA LYS A 450 18.41 -7.16 -20.50
C LYS A 450 18.28 -8.69 -20.48
N PRO A 451 18.32 -9.36 -21.65
CA PRO A 451 18.35 -10.83 -21.72
C PRO A 451 19.54 -11.42 -20.96
N GLY A 452 19.34 -12.56 -20.32
CA GLY A 452 20.37 -13.28 -19.55
C GLY A 452 20.64 -12.72 -18.16
N THR A 453 19.86 -11.76 -17.69
CA THR A 453 19.93 -11.21 -16.33
C THR A 453 18.97 -11.90 -15.38
N LEU A 454 19.29 -11.85 -14.07
CA LEU A 454 18.42 -12.35 -13.01
C LEU A 454 17.04 -11.68 -13.04
N ALA A 455 17.01 -10.35 -13.18
CA ALA A 455 15.76 -9.62 -13.29
C ALA A 455 14.88 -10.15 -14.43
N ARG A 456 15.46 -10.32 -15.63
CA ARG A 456 14.73 -10.85 -16.81
C ARG A 456 14.20 -12.27 -16.58
N GLU A 457 14.98 -13.12 -15.90
CA GLU A 457 14.57 -14.47 -15.54
C GLU A 457 13.37 -14.46 -14.59
N LEU A 458 13.42 -13.63 -13.52
CA LEU A 458 12.39 -13.56 -12.51
C LEU A 458 11.05 -13.06 -13.07
N TYR A 459 11.07 -12.00 -13.89
CA TYR A 459 9.86 -11.47 -14.51
C TYR A 459 9.34 -12.34 -15.67
N GLY A 460 10.21 -13.08 -16.33
CA GLY A 460 9.84 -13.88 -17.51
C GLY A 460 9.45 -13.06 -18.75
N LYS A 461 9.70 -11.74 -18.78
CA LYS A 461 9.29 -10.79 -19.82
C LYS A 461 10.40 -9.82 -20.15
N ASP A 462 10.44 -9.33 -21.40
CA ASP A 462 11.45 -8.33 -21.84
C ASP A 462 11.10 -6.90 -21.43
N VAL A 463 9.80 -6.61 -21.33
CA VAL A 463 9.28 -5.31 -20.90
C VAL A 463 8.35 -5.52 -19.72
N VAL A 464 8.55 -4.73 -18.67
CA VAL A 464 7.74 -4.72 -17.45
C VAL A 464 7.41 -3.29 -17.07
N ALA A 465 6.36 -3.11 -16.30
CA ALA A 465 5.95 -1.81 -15.82
C ALA A 465 5.90 -1.81 -14.29
N GLU A 466 6.55 -0.83 -13.67
CA GLU A 466 6.66 -0.68 -12.23
C GLU A 466 6.33 0.75 -11.80
N ARG A 467 5.87 0.92 -10.56
CA ARG A 467 5.58 2.24 -9.99
C ARG A 467 6.83 2.90 -9.43
N HIS A 468 6.94 4.20 -9.63
CA HIS A 468 8.06 5.03 -9.21
C HIS A 468 7.62 6.12 -8.22
N ARG A 469 8.54 6.50 -7.32
CA ARG A 469 8.42 7.63 -6.40
C ARG A 469 9.82 8.12 -5.99
N HIS A 470 10.49 8.88 -6.86
CA HIS A 470 11.84 9.38 -6.57
C HIS A 470 12.19 10.59 -7.45
N ARG A 471 13.28 11.29 -7.09
CA ARG A 471 13.82 12.45 -7.81
C ARG A 471 15.21 12.21 -8.35
N TYR A 472 16.00 11.42 -7.64
CA TYR A 472 17.40 11.16 -7.95
C TYR A 472 17.52 9.85 -8.71
N GLU A 473 18.47 9.83 -9.62
CA GLU A 473 18.66 8.74 -10.58
C GLU A 473 20.13 8.35 -10.67
N PHE A 474 20.40 7.17 -11.18
CA PHE A 474 21.73 6.71 -11.54
C PHE A 474 22.37 7.67 -12.56
N ASN A 475 23.59 8.14 -12.26
CA ASN A 475 24.31 9.05 -13.14
C ASN A 475 25.06 8.28 -14.24
N ASN A 476 24.58 8.34 -15.46
CA ASN A 476 25.12 7.62 -16.61
C ASN A 476 26.60 7.93 -16.94
N ARG A 477 27.17 9.03 -16.41
CA ARG A 477 28.61 9.33 -16.58
C ARG A 477 29.50 8.26 -15.95
N TYR A 478 29.03 7.58 -14.93
CA TYR A 478 29.77 6.52 -14.22
C TYR A 478 29.42 5.12 -14.71
N ARG A 479 28.46 5.00 -15.63
CA ARG A 479 27.92 3.72 -16.08
C ARG A 479 29.01 2.79 -16.59
N THR A 480 29.85 3.21 -17.54
CA THR A 480 30.90 2.39 -18.13
C THR A 480 31.87 1.89 -17.06
N GLN A 481 32.29 2.77 -16.11
CA GLN A 481 33.23 2.38 -15.05
C GLN A 481 32.64 1.32 -14.13
N LEU A 482 31.34 1.42 -13.81
CA LEU A 482 30.64 0.46 -12.96
C LEU A 482 30.42 -0.88 -13.71
N GLU A 483 30.03 -0.84 -15.00
CA GLU A 483 29.89 -2.04 -15.84
C GLU A 483 31.22 -2.75 -16.06
N ASP A 484 32.32 -2.05 -16.31
CA ASP A 484 33.66 -2.60 -16.48
C ASP A 484 34.16 -3.28 -15.19
N ALA A 485 33.72 -2.81 -14.03
CA ALA A 485 34.02 -3.44 -12.74
C ALA A 485 33.09 -4.60 -12.40
N GLY A 486 32.10 -4.92 -13.25
CA GLY A 486 31.24 -6.10 -13.13
C GLY A 486 29.80 -5.83 -12.65
N LEU A 487 29.39 -4.58 -12.42
CA LEU A 487 27.99 -4.28 -12.16
C LEU A 487 27.17 -4.48 -13.45
N VAL A 488 26.08 -5.23 -13.35
CA VAL A 488 25.20 -5.48 -14.50
C VAL A 488 24.04 -4.48 -14.49
N ILE A 489 23.89 -3.72 -15.56
CA ILE A 489 22.68 -2.93 -15.83
C ILE A 489 21.64 -3.88 -16.41
N ALA A 490 20.73 -4.33 -15.58
CA ALA A 490 19.73 -5.35 -15.91
C ALA A 490 18.42 -4.78 -16.46
N GLY A 491 18.11 -3.51 -16.14
CA GLY A 491 16.91 -2.83 -16.62
C GLY A 491 17.17 -1.37 -16.96
N LYS A 492 16.46 -0.85 -17.97
CA LYS A 492 16.51 0.53 -18.41
C LYS A 492 15.12 1.03 -18.80
N SER A 493 14.93 2.36 -18.73
CA SER A 493 13.76 3.02 -19.31
C SER A 493 13.63 2.70 -20.81
N MET A 494 12.43 2.85 -21.37
CA MET A 494 12.15 2.50 -22.77
C MET A 494 12.96 3.30 -23.80
N ASP A 495 13.43 4.49 -23.43
CA ASP A 495 14.31 5.34 -24.22
C ASP A 495 15.81 5.09 -23.97
N ASP A 496 16.16 4.10 -23.18
CA ASP A 496 17.51 3.70 -22.75
C ASP A 496 18.29 4.78 -21.97
N THR A 497 17.63 5.84 -21.51
CA THR A 497 18.29 6.98 -20.84
C THR A 497 18.49 6.77 -19.34
N LEU A 498 17.67 5.95 -18.68
CA LEU A 498 17.71 5.73 -17.24
C LEU A 498 18.03 4.28 -16.90
N VAL A 499 18.77 4.10 -15.81
CA VAL A 499 19.05 2.79 -15.22
C VAL A 499 17.96 2.47 -14.19
N GLU A 500 17.23 1.39 -14.42
CA GLU A 500 16.09 0.99 -13.62
C GLU A 500 16.39 -0.19 -12.69
N VAL A 501 17.27 -1.09 -13.13
CA VAL A 501 17.65 -2.28 -12.35
C VAL A 501 19.15 -2.53 -12.49
N VAL A 502 19.79 -2.78 -11.35
CA VAL A 502 21.19 -3.24 -11.28
C VAL A 502 21.25 -4.58 -10.55
N GLU A 503 22.21 -5.42 -10.94
CA GLU A 503 22.43 -6.71 -10.30
C GLU A 503 23.92 -7.10 -10.36
N LEU A 504 24.32 -8.08 -9.54
CA LEU A 504 25.61 -8.74 -9.69
C LEU A 504 25.43 -10.08 -10.40
N PRO A 505 26.42 -10.50 -11.22
CA PRO A 505 26.41 -11.81 -11.84
C PRO A 505 26.31 -12.93 -10.79
N ARG A 506 25.64 -14.04 -11.12
CA ARG A 506 25.42 -15.16 -10.18
C ARG A 506 26.71 -15.88 -9.75
N ASP A 507 27.74 -15.81 -10.54
CA ASP A 507 29.09 -16.34 -10.19
C ASP A 507 29.83 -15.43 -9.20
N ALA A 508 29.47 -14.13 -9.16
CA ALA A 508 30.01 -13.18 -8.20
C ALA A 508 29.18 -13.12 -6.90
N HIS A 509 27.84 -13.23 -6.99
CA HIS A 509 26.96 -13.19 -5.83
C HIS A 509 25.69 -14.04 -6.07
N PRO A 510 25.25 -14.86 -5.09
CA PRO A 510 24.11 -15.79 -5.28
C PRO A 510 22.82 -15.08 -5.63
N TRP A 511 22.55 -13.92 -5.03
CA TRP A 511 21.39 -13.07 -5.34
C TRP A 511 21.60 -11.64 -4.85
N PHE A 512 21.97 -10.73 -5.75
CA PHE A 512 22.11 -9.30 -5.48
C PHE A 512 21.40 -8.53 -6.59
N LEU A 513 20.28 -7.92 -6.25
CA LEU A 513 19.45 -7.16 -7.19
C LEU A 513 18.93 -5.89 -6.53
N ALA A 514 18.94 -4.80 -7.27
CA ALA A 514 18.33 -3.57 -6.80
C ALA A 514 17.61 -2.85 -7.95
N CYS A 515 16.47 -2.22 -7.65
CA CYS A 515 15.63 -1.51 -8.62
C CYS A 515 15.30 -0.09 -8.14
N GLN A 516 15.17 0.83 -9.09
CA GLN A 516 14.78 2.23 -8.81
C GLN A 516 13.29 2.35 -8.53
N ALA A 517 12.49 1.46 -9.08
CA ALA A 517 11.06 1.37 -8.86
C ALA A 517 10.68 0.83 -7.47
N HIS A 518 9.37 0.85 -7.18
CA HIS A 518 8.73 0.35 -5.97
C HIS A 518 7.85 -0.88 -6.26
N PRO A 519 8.45 -2.08 -6.45
CA PRO A 519 7.69 -3.29 -6.79
C PRO A 519 6.75 -3.77 -5.67
N GLU A 520 6.96 -3.30 -4.44
CA GLU A 520 6.09 -3.58 -3.30
C GLU A 520 4.65 -3.11 -3.52
N PHE A 521 4.44 -2.02 -4.27
CA PHE A 521 3.11 -1.49 -4.56
C PHE A 521 2.29 -2.39 -5.50
N LEU A 522 2.95 -3.26 -6.26
CA LEU A 522 2.27 -4.17 -7.19
C LEU A 522 2.10 -5.59 -6.64
N SER A 523 2.60 -5.85 -5.43
CA SER A 523 2.53 -7.17 -4.80
C SER A 523 1.14 -7.43 -4.20
N THR A 524 0.58 -8.61 -4.48
CA THR A 524 -0.70 -9.06 -3.93
C THR A 524 -0.58 -10.45 -3.30
N PRO A 525 -1.45 -10.83 -2.34
CA PRO A 525 -1.43 -12.18 -1.77
C PRO A 525 -1.76 -13.26 -2.81
N ARG A 526 -2.47 -12.89 -3.89
CA ARG A 526 -2.87 -13.79 -4.97
C ARG A 526 -1.69 -14.26 -5.79
N ASP A 527 -0.89 -13.30 -6.27
CA ASP A 527 0.12 -13.56 -7.30
C ASP A 527 1.54 -13.39 -6.75
N GLY A 528 1.70 -12.66 -5.63
CA GLY A 528 2.99 -12.18 -5.16
C GLY A 528 3.57 -11.15 -6.14
N HIS A 529 4.86 -10.90 -6.03
CA HIS A 529 5.62 -10.14 -7.01
C HIS A 529 6.89 -10.91 -7.37
N PRO A 530 7.29 -11.02 -8.65
CA PRO A 530 8.40 -11.87 -9.09
C PRO A 530 9.71 -11.63 -8.34
N LEU A 531 10.07 -10.36 -8.09
CA LEU A 531 11.31 -10.01 -7.37
C LEU A 531 11.26 -10.49 -5.92
N PHE A 532 10.13 -10.30 -5.21
CA PHE A 532 9.98 -10.76 -3.82
C PHE A 532 9.95 -12.29 -3.72
N ILE A 533 9.28 -12.97 -4.66
CA ILE A 533 9.26 -14.45 -4.73
C ILE A 533 10.68 -14.97 -4.93
N GLY A 534 11.44 -14.38 -5.87
CA GLY A 534 12.85 -14.76 -6.13
C GLY A 534 13.77 -14.48 -4.95
N PHE A 535 13.56 -13.37 -4.26
CA PHE A 535 14.34 -12.99 -3.07
C PHE A 535 14.11 -13.97 -1.91
N ILE A 536 12.85 -14.31 -1.60
CA ILE A 536 12.54 -15.30 -0.54
C ILE A 536 13.08 -16.69 -0.90
N ARG A 537 13.02 -17.09 -2.18
CA ARG A 537 13.65 -18.35 -2.64
C ARG A 537 15.15 -18.35 -2.36
N ALA A 538 15.87 -17.27 -2.70
CA ALA A 538 17.29 -17.15 -2.45
C ALA A 538 17.64 -17.18 -0.95
N ALA A 539 16.83 -16.52 -0.11
CA ALA A 539 16.99 -16.58 1.35
C ALA A 539 16.84 -18.01 1.90
N ARG A 540 15.88 -18.79 1.38
CA ARG A 540 15.73 -20.21 1.74
C ARG A 540 16.94 -21.06 1.31
N GLU A 541 17.43 -20.86 0.10
CA GLU A 541 18.60 -21.57 -0.43
C GLU A 541 19.85 -21.29 0.43
N ARG A 542 20.05 -20.03 0.84
CA ARG A 542 21.12 -19.65 1.77
C ARG A 542 20.99 -20.37 3.12
N LYS A 543 19.80 -20.35 3.71
CA LYS A 543 19.52 -21.03 4.99
C LYS A 543 19.78 -22.53 4.90
N ALA A 544 19.34 -23.17 3.84
CA ALA A 544 19.58 -24.60 3.60
C ALA A 544 21.07 -24.93 3.43
N GLY A 545 21.82 -24.12 2.68
CA GLY A 545 23.27 -24.26 2.52
C GLY A 545 24.03 -24.11 3.85
N GLY A 546 23.62 -23.16 4.69
CA GLY A 546 24.19 -22.98 6.04
C GLY A 546 23.94 -24.18 6.97
N LYS A 547 22.74 -24.79 6.91
CA LYS A 547 22.43 -26.02 7.68
C LYS A 547 23.30 -27.20 7.26
N LEU A 548 23.45 -27.45 5.97
CA LEU A 548 24.29 -28.53 5.45
C LEU A 548 25.76 -28.37 5.87
N LEU A 549 26.29 -27.14 5.89
CA LEU A 549 27.66 -26.87 6.34
C LEU A 549 27.82 -27.01 7.85
N SER A 550 26.82 -26.73 8.67
CA SER A 550 26.84 -26.92 10.12
C SER A 550 26.74 -28.40 10.50
N GLU A 551 25.92 -29.17 9.82
CA GLU A 551 25.77 -30.62 10.04
C GLU A 551 27.01 -31.39 9.55
N ALA A 552 27.70 -30.93 8.51
CA ALA A 552 28.95 -31.50 8.05
C ALA A 552 30.16 -31.22 8.96
N ARG A 553 30.05 -30.22 9.88
CA ARG A 553 31.09 -29.83 10.85
C ARG A 553 30.85 -30.41 12.26
N ALA A 554 29.65 -30.91 12.55
CA ALA A 554 29.27 -31.57 13.79
C ALA A 554 29.47 -33.10 13.70
#